data_bbb98fa07400c5a57568a30d088a6557
#
_entry.id   bbb98fa07400c5a57568a30d088a6557
#
_cell.length_a   1.000
_cell.length_b   1.000
_cell.length_c   1.000
_cell.angle_alpha   90.00
_cell.angle_beta   90.00
_cell.angle_gamma   90.00
#
_symmetry.space_group_name_H-M   'P 1'
#
loop_
_entity.id
_entity.type
_entity.pdbx_description
1 polymer ?
#
loop_
_entity_poly.entity_id
_entity_poly.type
_entity_poly.pdbx_seq_one_letter_code
_entity_poly.pdbx_strand_id
1 'polypeptide(L)'
;MSRFSDRAGRGPGPALSLITEKEFLELTGLARERLDDLLQLEWLDRTETDACTLFSEGDVYRVRKLERICADFELPVVGGTIIVDLLERIDQLEREVQSLQGFDAED
;
A
#
# COMPACT_ATOMS: atom_id res chain seq x y z
N MET A 1 -2.37 15.20 -6.52
CA MET A 1 -1.80 14.75 -7.11
C MET A 1 -0.62 14.11 -6.81
N SER A 2 0.17 14.47 -5.99
CA SER A 2 1.36 13.79 -5.70
C SER A 2 1.15 12.39 -5.22
N ARG A 3 0.03 12.11 -4.60
CA ARG A 3 -0.18 10.83 -4.16
C ARG A 3 -0.23 9.86 -5.27
N PHE A 4 -0.86 10.16 -6.37
CA PHE A 4 -0.87 9.29 -7.46
C PHE A 4 0.49 9.09 -8.02
N SER A 5 1.27 10.11 -8.12
CA SER A 5 2.61 9.98 -8.64
C SER A 5 3.42 9.04 -7.80
N ASP A 6 3.28 9.14 -6.50
CA ASP A 6 4.02 8.28 -5.61
C ASP A 6 3.64 6.84 -5.81
N ARG A 7 2.37 6.58 -5.99
CA ARG A 7 1.97 5.24 -6.18
C ARG A 7 2.50 4.69 -7.45
N ALA A 8 2.41 5.45 -8.51
CA ALA A 8 2.90 5.01 -9.78
C ALA A 8 4.38 4.73 -9.73
N GLY A 9 5.10 5.56 -9.05
CA GLY A 9 6.52 5.35 -8.97
C GLY A 9 6.89 4.18 -8.09
N ARG A 10 6.03 3.90 -7.13
CA ARG A 10 6.32 2.82 -6.23
C ARG A 10 6.13 1.47 -6.87
N GLY A 11 5.31 1.39 -7.86
CA GLY A 11 4.99 0.12 -8.39
C GLY A 11 5.86 -0.37 -9.45
N PRO A 12 7.09 -0.45 -9.34
CA PRO A 12 7.91 -0.87 -10.33
C PRO A 12 7.74 -2.24 -10.54
N GLY A 13 8.01 -2.55 -11.53
CA GLY A 13 7.88 -3.69 -11.99
C GLY A 13 7.86 -4.92 -11.30
N PRO A 14 8.74 -5.13 -10.55
CA PRO A 14 8.87 -6.44 -10.10
C PRO A 14 7.62 -6.95 -9.52
N ALA A 15 6.95 -6.17 -8.93
CA ALA A 15 5.95 -6.69 -8.22
C ALA A 15 4.75 -6.85 -8.97
N LEU A 16 4.86 -7.19 -10.12
CA LEU A 16 3.76 -7.24 -10.87
C LEU A 16 2.86 -8.37 -10.76
N SER A 17 2.96 -9.17 -9.77
CA SER A 17 2.00 -10.23 -9.59
C SER A 17 0.65 -9.64 -9.31
N LEU A 18 -0.30 -9.99 -10.13
CA LEU A 18 -1.67 -9.56 -9.93
C LEU A 18 -2.49 -10.77 -9.52
N ILE A 19 -3.42 -10.55 -8.62
CA ILE A 19 -4.27 -11.62 -8.11
C ILE A 19 -5.71 -11.20 -8.22
N THR A 20 -6.59 -12.18 -8.17
CA THR A 20 -8.00 -11.91 -8.30
C THR A 20 -8.54 -11.26 -7.04
N GLU A 21 -9.69 -10.64 -7.16
CA GLU A 21 -10.32 -10.03 -5.99
C GLU A 21 -10.57 -11.06 -4.91
N LYS A 22 -11.00 -12.26 -5.29
CA LYS A 22 -11.25 -13.29 -4.32
C LYS A 22 -9.99 -13.64 -3.55
N GLU A 23 -8.88 -13.81 -4.26
CA GLU A 23 -7.62 -14.09 -3.61
C GLU A 23 -7.19 -12.96 -2.72
N PHE A 24 -7.39 -11.73 -3.20
CA PHE A 24 -7.00 -10.56 -2.44
C PHE A 24 -7.76 -10.51 -1.11
N LEU A 25 -9.06 -10.76 -1.16
CA LEU A 25 -9.87 -10.75 0.05
C LEU A 25 -9.46 -11.88 0.99
N GLU A 26 -9.12 -13.03 0.44
CA GLU A 26 -8.71 -14.14 1.28
C GLU A 26 -7.38 -13.86 1.94
N LEU A 27 -6.45 -13.31 1.22
CA LEU A 27 -5.12 -13.06 1.77
C LEU A 27 -5.11 -11.91 2.76
N THR A 28 -5.96 -10.92 2.56
CA THR A 28 -5.99 -9.77 3.46
C THR A 28 -6.93 -9.95 4.63
N GLY A 29 -7.93 -10.80 4.47
CA GLY A 29 -8.95 -10.94 5.50
C GLY A 29 -9.94 -9.80 5.53
N LEU A 30 -9.96 -8.96 4.49
CA LEU A 30 -10.84 -7.82 4.49
C LEU A 30 -12.29 -8.20 4.26
N ALA A 31 -13.18 -7.45 4.89
CA ALA A 31 -14.59 -7.52 4.53
C ALA A 31 -14.79 -6.72 3.26
N ARG A 32 -15.82 -7.08 2.53
CA ARG A 32 -16.11 -6.40 1.27
C ARG A 32 -16.32 -4.90 1.47
N GLU A 33 -16.99 -4.53 2.53
CA GLU A 33 -17.24 -3.11 2.79
C GLU A 33 -15.96 -2.34 2.99
N ARG A 34 -15.01 -2.97 3.67
CA ARG A 34 -13.74 -2.30 3.91
C ARG A 34 -12.96 -2.14 2.60
N LEU A 35 -13.04 -3.14 1.74
CA LEU A 35 -12.40 -3.02 0.44
C LEU A 35 -13.00 -1.87 -0.34
N ASP A 36 -14.32 -1.74 -0.32
CA ASP A 36 -14.99 -0.65 -1.02
C ASP A 36 -14.54 0.70 -0.46
N ASP A 37 -14.39 0.80 0.85
CA ASP A 37 -13.94 2.05 1.46
C ASP A 37 -12.55 2.41 0.96
N LEU A 38 -11.66 1.44 0.89
CA LEU A 38 -10.29 1.72 0.46
C LEU A 38 -10.23 2.09 -1.01
N LEU A 39 -11.11 1.52 -1.82
CA LEU A 39 -11.18 1.89 -3.22
C LEU A 39 -11.75 3.30 -3.38
N GLN A 40 -12.73 3.66 -2.57
CA GLN A 40 -13.30 4.99 -2.64
C GLN A 40 -12.30 6.05 -2.20
N LEU A 41 -11.45 5.72 -1.25
CA LEU A 41 -10.41 6.63 -0.81
C LEU A 41 -9.26 6.68 -1.81
N GLU A 42 -9.34 5.86 -2.83
CA GLU A 42 -8.27 5.77 -3.82
C GLU A 42 -6.95 5.35 -3.19
N TRP A 43 -7.03 4.61 -2.11
CA TRP A 43 -5.84 4.12 -1.43
C TRP A 43 -5.35 2.82 -2.06
N LEU A 44 -6.26 2.06 -2.66
CA LEU A 44 -5.92 0.87 -3.40
C LEU A 44 -6.26 1.06 -4.87
N ASP A 45 -5.44 0.51 -5.73
CA ASP A 45 -5.71 0.52 -7.15
C ASP A 45 -6.12 -0.87 -7.58
N ARG A 46 -6.92 -0.93 -8.60
CA ARG A 46 -7.32 -2.20 -9.16
C ARG A 46 -7.16 -2.13 -10.66
N THR A 47 -6.95 -3.28 -11.26
CA THR A 47 -6.85 -3.39 -12.69
C THR A 47 -8.08 -4.15 -13.17
N GLU A 48 -8.85 -3.53 -14.05
CA GLU A 48 -10.05 -4.18 -14.53
C GLU A 48 -9.80 -4.68 -15.94
N THR A 49 -10.14 -5.94 -16.15
CA THR A 49 -10.05 -6.51 -17.48
C THR A 49 -11.46 -6.92 -17.88
N ASP A 50 -11.59 -7.42 -19.09
CA ASP A 50 -12.91 -7.86 -19.55
C ASP A 50 -13.42 -9.00 -18.70
N ALA A 51 -12.54 -9.76 -18.12
CA ALA A 51 -12.94 -10.94 -17.39
C ALA A 51 -13.06 -10.75 -15.90
N CYS A 52 -12.25 -9.89 -15.31
CA CYS A 52 -12.24 -9.81 -13.84
C CYS A 52 -11.51 -8.56 -13.36
N THR A 53 -11.55 -8.37 -12.07
CA THR A 53 -10.84 -7.30 -11.40
C THR A 53 -9.63 -7.89 -10.70
N LEU A 54 -8.49 -7.27 -10.88
CA LEU A 54 -7.25 -7.76 -10.31
C LEU A 54 -6.63 -6.74 -9.39
N PHE A 55 -5.91 -7.22 -8.41
CA PHE A 55 -5.21 -6.38 -7.44
C PHE A 55 -3.75 -6.76 -7.40
N SER A 56 -2.92 -5.84 -6.96
CA SER A 56 -1.51 -6.12 -6.82
C SER A 56 -1.26 -6.96 -5.59
N GLU A 57 -0.48 -7.99 -5.75
CA GLU A 57 -0.13 -8.83 -4.62
C GLU A 57 0.62 -8.04 -3.56
N GLY A 58 1.39 -7.05 -3.98
CA GLY A 58 2.12 -6.22 -3.03
C GLY A 58 1.20 -5.43 -2.10
N ASP A 59 -0.01 -5.13 -2.55
CA ASP A 59 -0.92 -4.39 -1.71
C ASP A 59 -1.52 -5.24 -0.59
N VAL A 60 -1.40 -6.57 -0.67
CA VAL A 60 -1.83 -7.42 0.42
C VAL A 60 -1.08 -7.02 1.70
N TYR A 61 0.23 -6.83 1.58
CA TYR A 61 1.04 -6.48 2.73
C TYR A 61 0.63 -5.12 3.30
N ARG A 62 0.39 -4.15 2.43
CA ARG A 62 0.00 -2.82 2.87
C ARG A 62 -1.35 -2.85 3.59
N VAL A 63 -2.29 -3.63 3.05
CA VAL A 63 -3.60 -3.73 3.67
C VAL A 63 -3.51 -4.39 5.04
N ARG A 64 -2.71 -5.44 5.14
CA ARG A 64 -2.57 -6.12 6.43
C ARG A 64 -1.96 -5.19 7.46
N LYS A 65 -0.99 -4.39 7.05
CA LYS A 65 -0.39 -3.41 7.94
C LYS A 65 -1.43 -2.37 8.37
N LEU A 66 -2.24 -1.91 7.43
CA LEU A 66 -3.29 -0.96 7.72
C LEU A 66 -4.27 -1.51 8.76
N GLU A 67 -4.72 -2.76 8.54
CA GLU A 67 -5.70 -3.33 9.45
C GLU A 67 -5.13 -3.50 10.85
N ARG A 68 -3.85 -3.85 10.92
CA ARG A 68 -3.23 -3.99 12.23
C ARG A 68 -3.16 -2.64 12.94
N ILE A 69 -2.79 -1.59 12.23
CA ILE A 69 -2.68 -0.27 12.85
C ILE A 69 -4.05 0.21 13.28
N CYS A 70 -5.07 0.02 12.45
CA CYS A 70 -6.41 0.43 12.81
C CYS A 70 -6.89 -0.31 14.07
N ALA A 71 -6.59 -1.59 14.15
CA ALA A 71 -7.02 -2.37 15.31
C ALA A 71 -6.25 -1.98 16.56
N ASP A 72 -4.94 -1.84 16.43
CA ASP A 72 -4.11 -1.58 17.60
C ASP A 72 -4.39 -0.21 18.21
N PHE A 73 -4.69 0.77 17.39
CA PHE A 73 -4.90 2.12 17.88
C PHE A 73 -6.34 2.58 17.77
N GLU A 74 -7.22 1.65 17.42
CA GLU A 74 -8.65 1.94 17.35
C GLU A 74 -8.91 3.15 16.44
N LEU A 75 -8.35 3.10 15.26
CA LEU A 75 -8.48 4.20 14.33
C LEU A 75 -9.49 3.89 13.24
N PRO A 76 -10.18 4.90 12.75
CA PRO A 76 -11.01 4.71 11.57
C PRO A 76 -10.11 4.50 10.37
N VAL A 77 -10.67 3.95 9.31
CA VAL A 77 -9.87 3.57 8.16
C VAL A 77 -9.14 4.78 7.56
N VAL A 78 -9.77 5.93 7.51
CA VAL A 78 -9.13 7.11 6.94
C VAL A 78 -7.87 7.46 7.71
N GLY A 79 -7.97 7.45 9.04
CA GLY A 79 -6.80 7.75 9.85
C GLY A 79 -5.71 6.72 9.65
N GLY A 80 -6.10 5.46 9.55
CA GLY A 80 -5.12 4.40 9.35
C GLY A 80 -4.38 4.54 8.03
N THR A 81 -5.09 4.91 6.95
CA THR A 81 -4.42 5.05 5.66
C THR A 81 -3.40 6.18 5.69
N ILE A 82 -3.73 7.26 6.38
CA ILE A 82 -2.78 8.35 6.49
C ILE A 82 -1.54 7.92 7.23
N ILE A 83 -1.72 7.16 8.30
CA ILE A 83 -0.58 6.70 9.08
C ILE A 83 0.29 5.75 8.27
N VAL A 84 -0.32 4.82 7.55
CA VAL A 84 0.47 3.90 6.74
C VAL A 84 1.27 4.67 5.70
N ASP A 85 0.64 5.65 5.05
CA ASP A 85 1.33 6.44 4.04
C ASP A 85 2.50 7.20 4.65
N LEU A 86 2.31 7.77 5.84
CA LEU A 86 3.38 8.48 6.50
C LEU A 86 4.51 7.55 6.90
N LEU A 87 4.18 6.37 7.39
CA LEU A 87 5.22 5.41 7.75
C LEU A 87 6.03 4.97 6.55
N GLU A 88 5.35 4.79 5.43
CA GLU A 88 6.05 4.44 4.20
C GLU A 88 6.97 5.57 3.75
N ARG A 89 6.52 6.80 3.92
CA ARG A 89 7.33 7.94 3.56
C ARG A 89 8.55 8.07 4.47
N ILE A 90 8.35 7.84 5.76
CA ILE A 90 9.46 7.88 6.71
C ILE A 90 10.47 6.81 6.37
N ASP A 91 10.01 5.61 6.07
CA ASP A 91 10.90 4.51 5.74
C ASP A 91 11.71 4.84 4.49
N GLN A 92 11.07 5.45 3.51
CA GLN A 92 11.75 5.83 2.29
C GLN A 92 12.81 6.89 2.57
N LEU A 93 12.46 7.89 3.38
CA LEU A 93 13.41 8.94 3.70
C LEU A 93 14.59 8.42 4.51
N GLU A 94 14.33 7.49 5.41
CA GLU A 94 15.40 6.89 6.18
C GLU A 94 16.37 6.15 5.28
N ARG A 95 15.84 5.45 4.28
CA ARG A 95 16.72 4.76 3.35
C ARG A 95 17.56 5.75 2.55
N GLU A 96 16.96 6.87 2.18
CA GLU A 96 17.71 7.88 1.45
C GLU A 96 18.80 8.48 2.31
N VAL A 97 18.50 8.73 3.57
CA VAL A 97 19.50 9.28 4.48
C VAL A 97 20.64 8.28 4.67
N GLN A 98 20.31 7.02 4.85
CA GLN A 98 21.32 6.00 5.01
C GLN A 98 22.21 5.89 3.78
N SER A 99 21.62 6.00 2.62
CA SER A 99 22.36 5.95 1.40
C SER A 99 23.36 7.10 1.31
N LEU A 100 22.91 8.30 1.71
CA LEU A 100 23.80 9.45 1.69
C LEU A 100 24.89 9.34 2.74
N GLN A 101 24.56 8.84 3.90
CA GLN A 101 25.55 8.68 4.95
C GLN A 101 26.59 7.66 4.56
N GLY A 102 26.15 6.57 3.95
CA GLY A 102 27.08 5.57 3.51
C GLY A 102 28.03 6.13 2.46
N PHE A 103 27.52 6.96 1.59
CA PHE A 103 28.33 7.55 0.57
C PHE A 103 29.35 8.49 1.20
N ASP A 104 28.93 9.29 2.16
CA ASP A 104 29.83 10.20 2.82
C ASP A 104 30.88 9.44 3.60
N ALA A 105 30.53 8.35 4.18
CA ALA A 105 31.47 7.60 4.99
C ALA A 105 32.63 7.05 4.18
N GLU A 106 32.42 6.92 2.92
CA GLU A 106 33.47 6.40 2.09
C GLU A 106 34.51 7.46 1.73
N ASP A 107 34.17 8.67 1.95
CA ASP A 107 35.14 9.72 1.71
C ASP A 107 36.11 9.80 2.86
#